data_f4a5fd9eecc367b5c6108bab7f3e78d1
#
_entry.id   f4a5fd9eecc367b5c6108bab7f3e78d1
#
_cell.length_a   1.000
_cell.length_b   1.000
_cell.length_c   1.000
_cell.angle_alpha   90.00
_cell.angle_beta   90.00
_cell.angle_gamma   90.00
#
_symmetry.space_group_name_H-M   'P 1'
#
loop_
_entity.id
_entity.type
_entity.pdbx_description
1 polymer ?
#
loop_
_entity_poly.entity_id
_entity_poly.type
_entity_poly.pdbx_seq_one_letter_code
_entity_poly.pdbx_strand_id
1 'polypeptide(L)'
;MAKEKFERTKPHVNIGTIGHVDHGKTTLTAAITTVLAKKGLSEVKSFDQIDNAPEEKERGITINTSHVEYETANRHYAHVDCPGHADYVKNMVTGAAQMDGAIIVVAATDGPMPQTREHILLARQVNVPRLVVFLNKCDMVDDEEMLELVEMEMRELLAAYDFEEDTPIIRGSALGALNGVPEWEDKVMELMDACDTWIQEPVRDVEKPFLMPVEDVFSITGRGTVATGRIETGVVKVGDEVQILGLGEDKKSVITGVEMFRKLLDEGDAGDNVGLLLRGIDKTEIKRGMVITHPGSITPHSGFKASIYVLKKEEGGRHTPFGNKYRPQFYLRTMDCTGEIHLPEGTEMVMPVDNVEITVHLIYPVALNVGLRFAIREGGRTVGSGQITEVFD
;
A
#
# COMPACT_ATOMS: atom_id res chain seq x y z
N MET A 1 12.10 1.07 -30.65
CA MET A 1 13.33 1.32 -29.87
C MET A 1 13.47 0.18 -28.88
N ALA A 2 14.68 -0.33 -28.61
CA ALA A 2 14.92 -1.29 -27.55
C ALA A 2 14.61 -0.60 -26.21
N LYS A 3 13.94 -1.29 -25.30
CA LYS A 3 13.73 -0.76 -23.94
C LYS A 3 15.06 -0.72 -23.19
N GLU A 4 15.25 0.30 -22.38
CA GLU A 4 16.40 0.40 -21.49
C GLU A 4 16.38 -0.73 -20.46
N LYS A 5 17.58 -1.13 -20.03
CA LYS A 5 17.77 -2.07 -18.95
C LYS A 5 17.85 -1.30 -17.64
N PHE A 6 17.16 -1.76 -16.60
CA PHE A 6 17.25 -1.19 -15.27
C PHE A 6 18.58 -1.60 -14.63
N GLU A 7 19.32 -0.64 -14.07
CA GLU A 7 20.55 -0.88 -13.34
C GLU A 7 20.32 -0.57 -11.85
N ARG A 8 20.57 -1.55 -10.99
CA ARG A 8 20.44 -1.41 -9.53
C ARG A 8 21.72 -0.74 -8.98
N THR A 9 21.71 0.58 -8.89
CA THR A 9 22.87 1.37 -8.39
C THR A 9 22.72 1.82 -6.95
N LYS A 10 21.49 1.81 -6.43
CA LYS A 10 21.13 2.29 -5.08
C LYS A 10 20.17 1.32 -4.40
N PRO A 11 20.10 1.30 -3.04
CA PRO A 11 19.06 0.58 -2.32
C PRO A 11 17.67 1.01 -2.78
N HIS A 12 16.78 0.03 -2.97
CA HIS A 12 15.41 0.25 -3.41
C HIS A 12 14.44 0.25 -2.23
N VAL A 13 13.62 1.31 -2.13
CA VAL A 13 12.65 1.49 -1.05
C VAL A 13 11.30 1.85 -1.66
N ASN A 14 10.25 1.18 -1.20
CA ASN A 14 8.88 1.49 -1.58
C ASN A 14 8.28 2.44 -0.54
N ILE A 15 7.88 3.63 -0.96
CA ILE A 15 7.15 4.57 -0.12
C ILE A 15 5.85 4.98 -0.80
N GLY A 16 5.01 5.73 -0.12
CA GLY A 16 3.84 6.30 -0.76
C GLY A 16 3.19 7.37 0.09
N THR A 17 2.26 8.09 -0.53
CA THR A 17 1.45 9.12 0.10
C THR A 17 0.12 8.57 0.54
N ILE A 18 -0.22 8.77 1.82
CA ILE A 18 -1.50 8.43 2.44
C ILE A 18 -2.06 9.67 3.17
N GLY A 19 -3.35 9.67 3.49
CA GLY A 19 -4.00 10.78 4.19
C GLY A 19 -5.36 11.13 3.58
N HIS A 20 -6.01 12.14 4.16
CA HIS A 20 -7.37 12.54 3.79
C HIS A 20 -7.47 13.02 2.33
N VAL A 21 -8.68 12.95 1.74
CA VAL A 21 -8.98 13.58 0.45
C VAL A 21 -8.71 15.10 0.54
N ASP A 22 -8.28 15.71 -0.56
CA ASP A 22 -7.96 17.14 -0.68
C ASP A 22 -6.82 17.68 0.20
N HIS A 23 -6.10 16.83 0.95
CA HIS A 23 -4.90 17.22 1.69
C HIS A 23 -3.66 17.39 0.80
N GLY A 24 -3.74 17.08 -0.51
CA GLY A 24 -2.70 17.37 -1.50
C GLY A 24 -1.67 16.26 -1.70
N LYS A 25 -2.03 14.98 -1.52
CA LYS A 25 -1.15 13.81 -1.75
C LYS A 25 -0.57 13.80 -3.16
N THR A 26 -1.41 13.80 -4.17
CA THR A 26 -1.02 13.77 -5.58
C THR A 26 -0.23 15.03 -5.98
N THR A 27 -0.61 16.19 -5.40
CA THR A 27 0.15 17.45 -5.57
C THR A 27 1.56 17.33 -4.99
N LEU A 28 1.70 16.70 -3.82
CA LEU A 28 3.01 16.45 -3.21
C LEU A 28 3.84 15.48 -4.04
N THR A 29 3.25 14.41 -4.55
CA THR A 29 3.91 13.44 -5.44
C THR A 29 4.43 14.16 -6.71
N ALA A 30 3.63 15.03 -7.32
CA ALA A 30 4.06 15.86 -8.46
C ALA A 30 5.17 16.83 -8.07
N ALA A 31 5.09 17.47 -6.90
CA ALA A 31 6.13 18.39 -6.41
C ALA A 31 7.47 17.68 -6.16
N ILE A 32 7.45 16.48 -5.54
CA ILE A 32 8.66 15.67 -5.33
C ILE A 32 9.35 15.39 -6.65
N THR A 33 8.62 14.86 -7.66
CA THR A 33 9.22 14.55 -8.96
C THR A 33 9.75 15.80 -9.66
N THR A 34 9.06 16.94 -9.56
CA THR A 34 9.47 18.21 -10.16
C THR A 34 10.74 18.77 -9.51
N VAL A 35 10.80 18.78 -8.17
CA VAL A 35 11.97 19.28 -7.42
C VAL A 35 13.19 18.41 -7.66
N LEU A 36 13.03 17.07 -7.61
CA LEU A 36 14.11 16.13 -7.89
C LEU A 36 14.58 16.15 -9.33
N ALA A 37 13.68 16.40 -10.30
CA ALA A 37 14.04 16.53 -11.71
C ALA A 37 14.97 17.72 -11.97
N LYS A 38 14.87 18.82 -11.24
CA LYS A 38 15.81 19.96 -11.30
C LYS A 38 17.24 19.55 -10.94
N LYS A 39 17.39 18.46 -10.18
CA LYS A 39 18.69 17.88 -9.78
C LYS A 39 19.08 16.67 -10.65
N GLY A 40 18.31 16.33 -11.69
CA GLY A 40 18.57 15.18 -12.55
C GLY A 40 18.27 13.81 -11.89
N LEU A 41 17.48 13.80 -10.81
CA LEU A 41 17.18 12.61 -9.99
C LEU A 41 15.78 12.02 -10.24
N SER A 42 15.01 12.60 -11.16
CA SER A 42 13.67 12.15 -11.53
C SER A 42 13.29 12.61 -12.93
N GLU A 43 12.26 11.98 -13.49
CA GLU A 43 11.46 12.58 -14.55
C GLU A 43 10.31 13.37 -13.94
N VAL A 44 9.98 14.54 -14.52
CA VAL A 44 8.80 15.30 -14.07
C VAL A 44 7.54 14.52 -14.37
N LYS A 45 6.68 14.35 -13.36
CA LYS A 45 5.32 13.82 -13.52
C LYS A 45 4.32 14.90 -13.12
N SER A 46 3.51 15.32 -14.08
CA SER A 46 2.41 16.25 -13.79
C SER A 46 1.27 15.55 -13.06
N PHE A 47 0.43 16.33 -12.38
CA PHE A 47 -0.78 15.85 -11.72
C PHE A 47 -1.63 14.94 -12.65
N ASP A 48 -1.89 15.39 -13.90
CA ASP A 48 -2.67 14.65 -14.89
C ASP A 48 -2.01 13.36 -15.40
N GLN A 49 -0.71 13.18 -15.16
CA GLN A 49 0.02 11.97 -15.50
C GLN A 49 0.00 10.97 -14.35
N ILE A 50 -0.19 11.43 -13.12
CA ILE A 50 -0.35 10.62 -11.92
C ILE A 50 -1.80 10.15 -11.86
N ASP A 51 -2.77 11.06 -11.78
CA ASP A 51 -4.22 10.77 -11.87
C ASP A 51 -4.64 10.72 -13.34
N ASN A 52 -4.46 9.55 -13.95
CA ASN A 52 -4.57 9.40 -15.40
C ASN A 52 -5.93 8.87 -15.89
N ALA A 53 -6.71 8.20 -15.02
CA ALA A 53 -8.01 7.65 -15.40
C ALA A 53 -9.03 8.76 -15.72
N PRO A 54 -9.93 8.57 -16.73
CA PRO A 54 -10.94 9.58 -17.08
C PRO A 54 -11.80 9.99 -15.89
N GLU A 55 -12.19 9.03 -15.02
CA GLU A 55 -13.00 9.30 -13.82
C GLU A 55 -12.23 10.11 -12.76
N GLU A 56 -10.92 9.93 -12.63
CA GLU A 56 -10.05 10.71 -11.74
C GLU A 56 -10.00 12.16 -12.17
N LYS A 57 -9.85 12.40 -13.48
CA LYS A 57 -9.83 13.74 -14.07
C LYS A 57 -11.17 14.45 -13.95
N GLU A 58 -12.28 13.72 -14.12
CA GLU A 58 -13.63 14.28 -14.02
C GLU A 58 -13.98 14.66 -12.58
N ARG A 59 -13.58 13.83 -11.61
CA ARG A 59 -13.90 14.03 -10.19
C ARG A 59 -12.86 14.83 -9.43
N GLY A 60 -11.64 14.98 -9.97
CA GLY A 60 -10.50 15.64 -9.31
C GLY A 60 -9.99 14.91 -8.08
N ILE A 61 -10.17 13.58 -8.00
CA ILE A 61 -9.74 12.73 -6.89
C ILE A 61 -9.04 11.49 -7.40
N THR A 62 -8.03 11.03 -6.68
CA THR A 62 -7.35 9.75 -6.95
C THR A 62 -8.27 8.58 -6.60
N ILE A 63 -8.46 7.66 -7.53
CA ILE A 63 -9.29 6.45 -7.40
C ILE A 63 -8.41 5.21 -7.30
N ASN A 64 -7.45 5.09 -8.21
CA ASN A 64 -6.51 3.97 -8.27
C ASN A 64 -5.15 4.37 -7.71
N THR A 65 -4.38 3.40 -7.24
CA THR A 65 -2.97 3.63 -6.90
C THR A 65 -2.18 3.95 -8.16
N SER A 66 -1.34 4.97 -8.08
CA SER A 66 -0.41 5.33 -9.15
C SER A 66 1.03 5.14 -8.68
N HIS A 67 1.88 4.61 -9.56
CA HIS A 67 3.28 4.34 -9.25
C HIS A 67 4.19 5.31 -10.00
N VAL A 68 5.08 5.96 -9.25
CA VAL A 68 6.08 6.90 -9.76
C VAL A 68 7.45 6.48 -9.27
N GLU A 69 8.50 6.63 -10.12
CA GLU A 69 9.88 6.40 -9.69
C GLU A 69 10.66 7.72 -9.59
N TYR A 70 11.54 7.79 -8.63
CA TYR A 70 12.54 8.86 -8.50
C TYR A 70 13.70 8.41 -7.60
N GLU A 71 14.75 9.22 -7.55
CA GLU A 71 15.91 8.95 -6.74
C GLU A 71 16.25 10.14 -5.84
N THR A 72 16.92 9.86 -4.74
CA THR A 72 17.73 10.80 -3.98
C THR A 72 19.22 10.52 -4.26
N ALA A 73 20.10 11.21 -3.58
CA ALA A 73 21.53 10.89 -3.63
C ALA A 73 21.80 9.46 -3.10
N ASN A 74 20.97 8.97 -2.18
CA ASN A 74 21.23 7.75 -1.41
C ASN A 74 20.38 6.56 -1.85
N ARG A 75 19.16 6.76 -2.36
CA ARG A 75 18.16 5.72 -2.59
C ARG A 75 17.41 5.87 -3.90
N HIS A 76 16.92 4.74 -4.40
CA HIS A 76 15.92 4.67 -5.46
C HIS A 76 14.55 4.38 -4.82
N TYR A 77 13.55 5.19 -5.16
CA TYR A 77 12.20 5.09 -4.62
C TYR A 77 11.18 4.66 -5.68
N ALA A 78 10.39 3.65 -5.34
CA ALA A 78 9.09 3.44 -5.94
C ALA A 78 8.04 4.11 -5.04
N HIS A 79 7.33 5.08 -5.57
CA HIS A 79 6.34 5.85 -4.83
C HIS A 79 4.93 5.48 -5.28
N VAL A 80 4.11 5.09 -4.32
CA VAL A 80 2.70 4.73 -4.54
C VAL A 80 1.83 5.90 -4.07
N ASP A 81 1.18 6.57 -5.00
CA ASP A 81 0.17 7.59 -4.66
C ASP A 81 -1.17 6.90 -4.38
N CYS A 82 -1.68 7.04 -3.16
CA CYS A 82 -2.87 6.34 -2.69
C CYS A 82 -4.11 7.24 -2.70
N PRO A 83 -5.30 6.68 -3.02
CA PRO A 83 -6.54 7.41 -2.90
C PRO A 83 -6.81 7.82 -1.45
N GLY A 84 -7.44 9.00 -1.28
CA GLY A 84 -7.79 9.54 0.05
C GLY A 84 -9.25 9.33 0.44
N HIS A 85 -10.13 9.04 -0.53
CA HIS A 85 -11.56 8.95 -0.32
C HIS A 85 -11.97 7.60 0.29
N ALA A 86 -12.92 7.61 1.22
CA ALA A 86 -13.39 6.42 1.94
C ALA A 86 -13.89 5.28 1.02
N ASP A 87 -14.49 5.62 -0.14
CA ASP A 87 -14.98 4.62 -1.09
C ASP A 87 -13.85 3.78 -1.72
N TYR A 88 -12.62 4.30 -1.72
CA TYR A 88 -11.45 3.67 -2.37
C TYR A 88 -10.43 3.10 -1.38
N VAL A 89 -10.83 2.92 -0.12
CA VAL A 89 -9.95 2.36 0.93
C VAL A 89 -9.36 1.00 0.53
N LYS A 90 -10.07 0.19 -0.25
CA LYS A 90 -9.52 -1.06 -0.79
C LYS A 90 -8.23 -0.83 -1.59
N ASN A 91 -8.22 0.19 -2.44
CA ASN A 91 -7.04 0.54 -3.24
C ASN A 91 -5.93 1.12 -2.36
N MET A 92 -6.31 1.94 -1.36
CA MET A 92 -5.38 2.45 -0.35
C MET A 92 -4.70 1.32 0.44
N VAL A 93 -5.46 0.34 0.95
CA VAL A 93 -4.91 -0.82 1.70
C VAL A 93 -3.95 -1.63 0.83
N THR A 94 -4.31 -1.86 -0.44
CA THR A 94 -3.43 -2.58 -1.38
C THR A 94 -2.14 -1.81 -1.65
N GLY A 95 -2.22 -0.50 -1.84
CA GLY A 95 -1.04 0.35 -2.01
C GLY A 95 -0.18 0.39 -0.76
N ALA A 96 -0.79 0.59 0.42
CA ALA A 96 -0.07 0.63 1.69
C ALA A 96 0.66 -0.68 2.02
N ALA A 97 0.07 -1.82 1.66
CA ALA A 97 0.71 -3.13 1.86
C ALA A 97 2.02 -3.32 1.06
N GLN A 98 2.25 -2.46 0.07
CA GLN A 98 3.48 -2.47 -0.74
C GLN A 98 4.58 -1.57 -0.17
N MET A 99 4.30 -0.74 0.83
CA MET A 99 5.21 0.29 1.33
C MET A 99 6.16 -0.23 2.40
N ASP A 100 7.40 0.21 2.34
CA ASP A 100 8.43 0.03 3.36
C ASP A 100 8.41 1.21 4.37
N GLY A 101 7.76 2.30 4.01
CA GLY A 101 7.45 3.46 4.81
C GLY A 101 6.41 4.32 4.09
N ALA A 102 5.75 5.25 4.77
CA ALA A 102 4.76 6.11 4.14
C ALA A 102 4.88 7.57 4.59
N ILE A 103 4.49 8.47 3.69
CA ILE A 103 4.32 9.90 3.96
C ILE A 103 2.84 10.14 4.24
N ILE A 104 2.52 10.53 5.47
CA ILE A 104 1.18 10.96 5.82
C ILE A 104 1.03 12.46 5.53
N VAL A 105 0.13 12.80 4.61
CA VAL A 105 -0.11 14.19 4.20
C VAL A 105 -1.31 14.75 4.93
N VAL A 106 -1.10 15.84 5.65
CA VAL A 106 -2.13 16.53 6.43
C VAL A 106 -2.14 18.00 6.05
N ALA A 107 -3.30 18.56 5.71
CA ALA A 107 -3.40 19.99 5.47
C ALA A 107 -3.37 20.74 6.79
N ALA A 108 -2.49 21.74 6.90
CA ALA A 108 -2.36 22.58 8.11
C ALA A 108 -3.64 23.36 8.42
N THR A 109 -4.45 23.63 7.38
CA THR A 109 -5.75 24.32 7.50
C THR A 109 -6.84 23.48 8.18
N ASP A 110 -6.73 22.15 8.10
CA ASP A 110 -7.80 21.23 8.50
C ASP A 110 -7.41 20.31 9.66
N GLY A 111 -6.10 20.10 9.87
CA GLY A 111 -5.58 19.14 10.84
C GLY A 111 -5.89 17.67 10.45
N PRO A 112 -5.72 16.73 11.39
CA PRO A 112 -6.00 15.32 11.15
C PRO A 112 -7.50 15.03 11.04
N MET A 113 -7.93 14.67 9.85
CA MET A 113 -9.31 14.36 9.48
C MET A 113 -9.63 12.85 9.66
N PRO A 114 -10.91 12.41 9.56
CA PRO A 114 -11.29 11.01 9.78
C PRO A 114 -10.49 10.01 8.94
N GLN A 115 -10.28 10.26 7.63
CA GLN A 115 -9.47 9.35 6.79
C GLN A 115 -7.99 9.39 7.17
N THR A 116 -7.45 10.48 7.72
CA THR A 116 -6.09 10.51 8.26
C THR A 116 -5.93 9.46 9.34
N ARG A 117 -6.87 9.38 10.28
CA ARG A 117 -6.90 8.38 11.35
C ARG A 117 -7.02 6.96 10.81
N GLU A 118 -7.97 6.74 9.87
CA GLU A 118 -8.17 5.44 9.23
C GLU A 118 -6.91 4.99 8.46
N HIS A 119 -6.24 5.89 7.74
CA HIS A 119 -5.05 5.56 6.97
C HIS A 119 -3.84 5.22 7.85
N ILE A 120 -3.65 5.92 8.98
CA ILE A 120 -2.60 5.58 9.96
C ILE A 120 -2.86 4.20 10.57
N LEU A 121 -4.10 3.93 10.97
CA LEU A 121 -4.52 2.63 11.46
C LEU A 121 -4.25 1.51 10.45
N LEU A 122 -4.68 1.71 9.20
CA LEU A 122 -4.51 0.73 8.13
C LEU A 122 -3.03 0.52 7.79
N ALA A 123 -2.23 1.59 7.74
CA ALA A 123 -0.78 1.48 7.54
C ALA A 123 -0.14 0.61 8.64
N ARG A 124 -0.54 0.80 9.90
CA ARG A 124 -0.08 -0.04 11.02
C ARG A 124 -0.49 -1.50 10.84
N GLN A 125 -1.72 -1.76 10.39
CA GLN A 125 -2.25 -3.11 10.18
C GLN A 125 -1.56 -3.87 9.06
N VAL A 126 -1.26 -3.17 7.93
CA VAL A 126 -0.51 -3.79 6.82
C VAL A 126 1.01 -3.77 7.05
N ASN A 127 1.42 -3.40 8.26
CA ASN A 127 2.81 -3.46 8.72
C ASN A 127 3.75 -2.47 8.04
N VAL A 128 3.29 -1.27 7.72
CA VAL A 128 4.16 -0.14 7.38
C VAL A 128 4.96 0.24 8.63
N PRO A 129 6.29 0.06 8.63
CA PRO A 129 7.05 0.14 9.87
C PRO A 129 7.22 1.58 10.38
N ARG A 130 7.35 2.56 9.47
CA ARG A 130 7.62 3.96 9.80
C ARG A 130 6.85 4.92 8.92
N LEU A 131 6.44 6.04 9.50
CA LEU A 131 5.80 7.15 8.83
C LEU A 131 6.69 8.39 8.87
N VAL A 132 6.51 9.28 7.90
CA VAL A 132 6.96 10.67 7.92
C VAL A 132 5.74 11.54 7.69
N VAL A 133 5.60 12.63 8.41
CA VAL A 133 4.46 13.54 8.25
C VAL A 133 4.88 14.73 7.39
N PHE A 134 4.06 15.04 6.39
CA PHE A 134 4.14 16.28 5.64
C PHE A 134 2.93 17.15 5.97
N LEU A 135 3.16 18.20 6.76
CA LEU A 135 2.14 19.19 7.07
C LEU A 135 2.06 20.17 5.89
N ASN A 136 1.06 19.93 5.03
CA ASN A 136 0.89 20.63 3.77
C ASN A 136 0.05 21.90 3.88
N LYS A 137 0.08 22.76 2.90
CA LYS A 137 -0.66 24.04 2.81
C LYS A 137 -0.27 25.04 3.92
N CYS A 138 0.96 24.99 4.42
CA CYS A 138 1.44 25.95 5.40
C CYS A 138 1.52 27.38 4.87
N ASP A 139 1.57 27.55 3.55
CA ASP A 139 1.45 28.86 2.87
C ASP A 139 0.08 29.55 3.07
N MET A 140 -0.91 28.83 3.55
CA MET A 140 -2.26 29.33 3.82
C MET A 140 -2.52 29.64 5.30
N VAL A 141 -1.53 29.41 6.17
CA VAL A 141 -1.67 29.58 7.64
C VAL A 141 -0.58 30.52 8.11
N ASP A 142 -0.98 31.75 8.51
CA ASP A 142 -0.07 32.77 9.02
C ASP A 142 0.17 32.67 10.55
N ASP A 143 -0.61 31.82 11.23
CA ASP A 143 -0.57 31.66 12.68
C ASP A 143 0.31 30.47 13.08
N GLU A 144 1.45 30.76 13.68
CA GLU A 144 2.41 29.75 14.16
C GLU A 144 1.82 28.84 15.25
N GLU A 145 0.97 29.38 16.13
CA GLU A 145 0.32 28.61 17.20
C GLU A 145 -0.64 27.56 16.63
N MET A 146 -1.30 27.86 15.50
CA MET A 146 -2.12 26.87 14.79
C MET A 146 -1.28 25.74 14.21
N LEU A 147 -0.11 26.05 13.61
CA LEU A 147 0.77 25.02 13.09
C LEU A 147 1.30 24.11 14.20
N GLU A 148 1.69 24.67 15.33
CA GLU A 148 2.13 23.90 16.51
C GLU A 148 1.00 23.02 17.07
N LEU A 149 -0.24 23.52 17.09
CA LEU A 149 -1.40 22.73 17.54
C LEU A 149 -1.63 21.51 16.64
N VAL A 150 -1.61 21.69 15.33
CA VAL A 150 -1.79 20.59 14.39
C VAL A 150 -0.66 19.58 14.50
N GLU A 151 0.59 20.01 14.70
CA GLU A 151 1.71 19.08 14.96
C GLU A 151 1.48 18.28 16.25
N MET A 152 1.03 18.92 17.32
CA MET A 152 0.74 18.25 18.59
C MET A 152 -0.37 17.20 18.41
N GLU A 153 -1.47 17.55 17.73
CA GLU A 153 -2.54 16.59 17.40
C GLU A 153 -2.04 15.41 16.58
N MET A 154 -1.12 15.65 15.63
CA MET A 154 -0.51 14.57 14.85
C MET A 154 0.37 13.65 15.70
N ARG A 155 1.18 14.21 16.64
CA ARG A 155 1.99 13.40 17.56
C ARG A 155 1.13 12.54 18.47
N GLU A 156 0.06 13.11 19.05
CA GLU A 156 -0.91 12.35 19.84
C GLU A 156 -1.55 11.21 19.04
N LEU A 157 -1.91 11.49 17.78
CA LEU A 157 -2.51 10.52 16.91
C LEU A 157 -1.55 9.39 16.55
N LEU A 158 -0.29 9.70 16.22
CA LEU A 158 0.74 8.71 15.92
C LEU A 158 1.04 7.82 17.13
N ALA A 159 1.16 8.41 18.31
CA ALA A 159 1.37 7.68 19.57
C ALA A 159 0.19 6.74 19.88
N ALA A 160 -1.06 7.16 19.60
CA ALA A 160 -2.25 6.34 19.80
C ALA A 160 -2.27 5.07 18.94
N TYR A 161 -1.51 5.04 17.83
CA TYR A 161 -1.36 3.88 16.94
C TYR A 161 0.04 3.24 17.01
N ASP A 162 0.77 3.43 18.11
CA ASP A 162 2.10 2.86 18.38
C ASP A 162 3.18 3.23 17.33
N PHE A 163 3.10 4.41 16.73
CA PHE A 163 4.22 4.98 15.97
C PHE A 163 5.14 5.77 16.89
N GLU A 164 6.41 5.91 16.48
CA GLU A 164 7.45 6.54 17.30
C GLU A 164 7.17 8.03 17.53
N GLU A 165 7.41 8.51 18.76
CA GLU A 165 7.13 9.92 19.18
C GLU A 165 7.98 10.94 18.41
N ASP A 166 9.18 10.53 18.00
CA ASP A 166 10.13 11.34 17.23
C ASP A 166 9.93 11.24 15.71
N THR A 167 8.79 10.69 15.26
CA THR A 167 8.40 10.69 13.85
C THR A 167 8.58 12.10 13.24
N PRO A 168 9.35 12.25 12.15
CA PRO A 168 9.58 13.54 11.52
C PRO A 168 8.29 14.18 11.03
N ILE A 169 8.10 15.48 11.33
CA ILE A 169 7.01 16.31 10.81
C ILE A 169 7.63 17.47 10.06
N ILE A 170 7.43 17.53 8.74
CA ILE A 170 7.95 18.57 7.89
C ILE A 170 6.80 19.51 7.48
N ARG A 171 6.93 20.79 7.77
CA ARG A 171 6.00 21.85 7.36
C ARG A 171 6.32 22.30 5.95
N GLY A 172 5.33 22.39 5.06
CA GLY A 172 5.58 22.78 3.69
C GLY A 172 4.33 23.14 2.90
N SER A 173 4.55 23.52 1.65
CA SER A 173 3.51 23.71 0.64
C SER A 173 3.87 22.97 -0.63
N ALA A 174 3.16 21.88 -0.90
CA ALA A 174 3.36 21.10 -2.12
C ALA A 174 3.06 21.94 -3.37
N LEU A 175 2.01 22.76 -3.34
CA LEU A 175 1.66 23.65 -4.44
C LEU A 175 2.70 24.76 -4.63
N GLY A 176 3.19 25.34 -3.54
CA GLY A 176 4.26 26.35 -3.55
C GLY A 176 5.56 25.77 -4.17
N ALA A 177 5.94 24.55 -3.78
CA ALA A 177 7.10 23.85 -4.35
C ALA A 177 6.91 23.55 -5.85
N LEU A 178 5.72 23.07 -6.23
CA LEU A 178 5.38 22.78 -7.63
C LEU A 178 5.46 24.07 -8.51
N ASN A 179 5.07 25.20 -7.93
CA ASN A 179 5.15 26.52 -8.58
C ASN A 179 6.58 27.12 -8.56
N GLY A 180 7.55 26.43 -8.01
CA GLY A 180 8.96 26.83 -8.03
C GLY A 180 9.34 27.87 -6.98
N VAL A 181 8.60 27.98 -5.86
CA VAL A 181 8.97 28.83 -4.74
C VAL A 181 10.11 28.16 -3.96
N PRO A 182 11.32 28.79 -3.90
CA PRO A 182 12.51 28.15 -3.37
C PRO A 182 12.36 27.62 -1.93
N GLU A 183 11.74 28.38 -1.05
CA GLU A 183 11.49 27.98 0.34
C GLU A 183 10.73 26.65 0.42
N TRP A 184 9.69 26.47 -0.41
CA TRP A 184 8.90 25.25 -0.42
C TRP A 184 9.57 24.09 -1.14
N GLU A 185 10.42 24.37 -2.13
CA GLU A 185 11.28 23.36 -2.73
C GLU A 185 12.29 22.80 -1.72
N ASP A 186 12.87 23.66 -0.87
CA ASP A 186 13.76 23.23 0.20
C ASP A 186 13.03 22.34 1.22
N LYS A 187 11.74 22.62 1.52
CA LYS A 187 10.93 21.76 2.39
C LYS A 187 10.61 20.39 1.78
N VAL A 188 10.44 20.30 0.47
CA VAL A 188 10.34 19.01 -0.23
C VAL A 188 11.67 18.24 -0.15
N MET A 189 12.81 18.91 -0.25
CA MET A 189 14.10 18.27 -0.06
C MET A 189 14.31 17.79 1.38
N GLU A 190 13.92 18.60 2.37
CA GLU A 190 13.92 18.21 3.80
C GLU A 190 13.05 16.95 4.05
N LEU A 191 11.89 16.87 3.39
CA LEU A 191 11.05 15.67 3.42
C LEU A 191 11.79 14.45 2.88
N MET A 192 12.48 14.59 1.75
CA MET A 192 13.22 13.48 1.14
C MET A 192 14.41 13.06 1.99
N ASP A 193 15.12 14.01 2.61
CA ASP A 193 16.19 13.73 3.57
C ASP A 193 15.65 13.00 4.82
N ALA A 194 14.46 13.38 5.29
CA ALA A 194 13.77 12.65 6.36
C ALA A 194 13.40 11.22 5.95
N CYS A 195 12.91 11.02 4.72
CA CYS A 195 12.64 9.68 4.19
C CYS A 195 13.93 8.84 4.11
N ASP A 196 15.04 9.43 3.63
CA ASP A 196 16.33 8.73 3.52
C ASP A 196 16.88 8.29 4.87
N THR A 197 16.70 9.10 5.91
CA THR A 197 17.30 8.87 7.23
C THR A 197 16.40 8.12 8.19
N TRP A 198 15.10 8.38 8.14
CA TRP A 198 14.12 7.83 9.08
C TRP A 198 13.55 6.48 8.64
N ILE A 199 13.19 6.33 7.37
CA ILE A 199 12.68 5.07 6.86
C ILE A 199 13.84 4.08 6.76
N GLN A 200 13.74 2.95 7.46
CA GLN A 200 14.78 1.94 7.46
C GLN A 200 14.86 1.23 6.10
N GLU A 201 16.07 0.87 5.71
CA GLU A 201 16.25 -0.01 4.56
C GLU A 201 15.63 -1.39 4.86
N PRO A 202 14.69 -1.85 4.04
CA PRO A 202 13.97 -3.08 4.33
C PRO A 202 14.84 -4.31 4.12
N VAL A 203 14.73 -5.27 5.04
CA VAL A 203 15.30 -6.60 4.85
C VAL A 203 14.44 -7.37 3.86
N ARG A 204 15.03 -7.86 2.78
CA ARG A 204 14.33 -8.57 1.70
C ARG A 204 14.48 -10.08 1.86
N ASP A 205 13.36 -10.80 1.84
CA ASP A 205 13.29 -12.26 1.93
C ASP A 205 13.58 -12.94 0.57
N VAL A 206 14.76 -12.72 0.01
CA VAL A 206 15.16 -13.25 -1.31
C VAL A 206 15.39 -14.77 -1.32
N GLU A 207 15.70 -15.35 -0.18
CA GLU A 207 15.96 -16.81 -0.04
C GLU A 207 14.67 -17.65 0.04
N LYS A 208 13.52 -17.03 0.28
CA LYS A 208 12.22 -17.71 0.29
C LYS A 208 11.75 -17.99 -1.14
N PRO A 209 10.83 -18.94 -1.35
CA PRO A 209 10.19 -19.12 -2.64
C PRO A 209 9.55 -17.84 -3.15
N PHE A 210 9.61 -17.62 -4.46
CA PHE A 210 9.00 -16.47 -5.10
C PHE A 210 7.49 -16.43 -4.85
N LEU A 211 6.99 -15.27 -4.46
CA LEU A 211 5.57 -14.95 -4.32
C LEU A 211 5.31 -13.49 -4.64
N MET A 212 4.38 -13.24 -5.55
CA MET A 212 3.90 -11.92 -5.93
C MET A 212 2.36 -11.89 -5.92
N PRO A 213 1.72 -11.12 -5.02
CA PRO A 213 0.30 -10.82 -5.10
C PRO A 213 0.00 -9.98 -6.35
N VAL A 214 -1.05 -10.33 -7.08
CA VAL A 214 -1.48 -9.61 -8.28
C VAL A 214 -2.26 -8.36 -7.86
N GLU A 215 -1.79 -7.20 -8.30
CA GLU A 215 -2.43 -5.90 -8.07
C GLU A 215 -3.31 -5.48 -9.25
N ASP A 216 -2.75 -5.55 -10.46
CA ASP A 216 -3.47 -5.22 -11.68
C ASP A 216 -3.04 -6.10 -12.85
N VAL A 217 -3.86 -6.14 -13.91
CA VAL A 217 -3.63 -6.99 -15.08
C VAL A 217 -3.89 -6.21 -16.36
N PHE A 218 -2.90 -6.19 -17.22
CA PHE A 218 -2.95 -5.49 -18.51
C PHE A 218 -2.78 -6.47 -19.68
N SER A 219 -3.37 -6.13 -20.80
CA SER A 219 -3.08 -6.79 -22.08
C SER A 219 -2.28 -5.84 -22.96
N ILE A 220 -1.12 -6.29 -23.41
CA ILE A 220 -0.26 -5.53 -24.34
C ILE A 220 -0.33 -6.17 -25.70
N THR A 221 -0.80 -5.41 -26.69
CA THR A 221 -0.92 -5.88 -28.09
C THR A 221 0.43 -6.40 -28.59
N GLY A 222 0.45 -7.64 -29.06
CA GLY A 222 1.65 -8.31 -29.58
C GLY A 222 2.64 -8.85 -28.54
N ARG A 223 2.37 -8.65 -27.23
CA ARG A 223 3.24 -9.13 -26.12
C ARG A 223 2.53 -10.09 -25.17
N GLY A 224 1.20 -9.98 -25.02
CA GLY A 224 0.39 -10.84 -24.16
C GLY A 224 -0.07 -10.17 -22.87
N THR A 225 -0.37 -10.97 -21.87
CA THR A 225 -0.86 -10.53 -20.57
C THR A 225 0.29 -10.17 -19.64
N VAL A 226 0.17 -9.03 -18.97
CA VAL A 226 1.09 -8.56 -17.94
C VAL A 226 0.33 -8.48 -16.62
N ALA A 227 0.83 -9.14 -15.60
CA ALA A 227 0.37 -8.98 -14.23
C ALA A 227 1.35 -8.10 -13.46
N THR A 228 0.85 -7.10 -12.75
CA THR A 228 1.67 -6.22 -11.92
C THR A 228 1.47 -6.51 -10.44
N GLY A 229 2.50 -6.26 -9.66
CA GLY A 229 2.49 -6.37 -8.21
C GLY A 229 3.87 -6.14 -7.63
N ARG A 230 3.92 -6.06 -6.30
CA ARG A 230 5.18 -6.10 -5.56
C ARG A 230 5.54 -7.54 -5.25
N ILE A 231 6.79 -7.91 -5.50
CA ILE A 231 7.31 -9.22 -5.07
C ILE A 231 7.39 -9.23 -3.54
N GLU A 232 6.63 -10.11 -2.90
CA GLU A 232 6.59 -10.25 -1.44
C GLU A 232 7.82 -10.99 -0.92
N THR A 233 8.17 -12.11 -1.59
CA THR A 233 9.32 -12.96 -1.24
C THR A 233 9.98 -13.54 -2.49
N GLY A 234 11.24 -13.94 -2.34
CA GLY A 234 11.99 -14.68 -3.35
C GLY A 234 12.46 -13.84 -4.53
N VAL A 235 12.86 -14.54 -5.56
CA VAL A 235 13.38 -14.00 -6.83
C VAL A 235 12.66 -14.67 -7.98
N VAL A 236 12.35 -13.93 -9.05
CA VAL A 236 11.78 -14.45 -10.29
C VAL A 236 12.62 -14.04 -11.49
N LYS A 237 12.84 -14.95 -12.41
CA LYS A 237 13.65 -14.74 -13.62
C LYS A 237 12.84 -14.94 -14.88
N VAL A 238 13.30 -14.33 -15.96
CA VAL A 238 12.78 -14.64 -17.29
C VAL A 238 13.06 -16.11 -17.62
N GLY A 239 12.02 -16.86 -17.98
CA GLY A 239 12.08 -18.30 -18.26
C GLY A 239 11.56 -19.18 -17.11
N ASP A 240 11.34 -18.64 -15.92
CA ASP A 240 10.83 -19.39 -14.78
C ASP A 240 9.40 -19.89 -15.04
N GLU A 241 9.15 -21.13 -14.65
CA GLU A 241 7.80 -21.68 -14.54
C GLU A 241 7.14 -21.13 -13.27
N VAL A 242 5.91 -20.66 -13.42
CA VAL A 242 5.12 -20.11 -12.31
C VAL A 242 3.73 -20.72 -12.27
N GLN A 243 3.13 -20.65 -11.09
CA GLN A 243 1.76 -21.04 -10.80
C GLN A 243 0.97 -19.81 -10.39
N ILE A 244 -0.25 -19.67 -10.91
CA ILE A 244 -1.19 -18.57 -10.63
C ILE A 244 -2.32 -19.17 -9.83
N LEU A 245 -2.47 -18.72 -8.58
CA LEU A 245 -3.39 -19.31 -7.60
C LEU A 245 -4.36 -18.28 -7.04
N GLY A 246 -5.56 -18.73 -6.76
CA GLY A 246 -6.60 -17.95 -6.07
C GLY A 246 -7.92 -17.94 -6.80
N LEU A 247 -9.00 -17.57 -6.10
CA LEU A 247 -10.37 -17.52 -6.63
C LEU A 247 -10.87 -18.87 -7.22
N GLY A 248 -10.33 -19.99 -6.72
CA GLY A 248 -10.66 -21.33 -7.22
C GLY A 248 -9.90 -21.73 -8.50
N GLU A 249 -8.99 -20.90 -8.99
CA GLU A 249 -8.16 -21.15 -10.17
C GLU A 249 -6.75 -21.61 -9.76
N ASP A 250 -6.21 -22.53 -10.53
CA ASP A 250 -4.83 -23.03 -10.47
C ASP A 250 -4.31 -23.16 -11.89
N LYS A 251 -3.43 -22.27 -12.31
CA LYS A 251 -2.91 -22.21 -13.66
C LYS A 251 -1.39 -22.15 -13.67
N LYS A 252 -0.78 -22.72 -14.68
CA LYS A 252 0.66 -22.67 -14.90
C LYS A 252 0.99 -21.75 -16.06
N SER A 253 2.09 -21.04 -15.94
CA SER A 253 2.62 -20.17 -16.97
C SER A 253 4.15 -20.14 -16.93
N VAL A 254 4.74 -19.42 -17.86
CA VAL A 254 6.18 -19.15 -17.92
C VAL A 254 6.36 -17.64 -18.03
N ILE A 255 7.28 -17.08 -17.25
CA ILE A 255 7.65 -15.67 -17.31
C ILE A 255 8.43 -15.41 -18.61
N THR A 256 7.91 -14.58 -19.48
CA THR A 256 8.58 -14.19 -20.74
C THR A 256 9.26 -12.83 -20.68
N GLY A 257 9.04 -12.09 -19.61
CA GLY A 257 9.70 -10.80 -19.36
C GLY A 257 9.37 -10.28 -17.98
N VAL A 258 10.33 -9.58 -17.39
CA VAL A 258 10.20 -8.84 -16.13
C VAL A 258 10.47 -7.39 -16.44
N GLU A 259 9.59 -6.50 -16.01
CA GLU A 259 9.72 -5.06 -16.25
C GLU A 259 9.44 -4.28 -14.95
N MET A 260 10.22 -3.24 -14.71
CA MET A 260 9.99 -2.27 -13.64
C MET A 260 10.09 -0.86 -14.25
N PHE A 261 9.07 -0.01 -14.05
CA PHE A 261 9.00 1.34 -14.61
C PHE A 261 9.31 1.40 -16.13
N ARG A 262 8.79 0.44 -16.90
CA ARG A 262 8.99 0.27 -18.36
C ARG A 262 10.41 -0.10 -18.78
N LYS A 263 11.34 -0.32 -17.85
CA LYS A 263 12.68 -0.83 -18.08
C LYS A 263 12.69 -2.37 -17.93
N LEU A 264 13.56 -3.04 -18.68
CA LEU A 264 13.69 -4.49 -18.63
C LEU A 264 14.59 -4.91 -17.47
N LEU A 265 14.20 -6.00 -16.81
CA LEU A 265 14.99 -6.70 -15.80
C LEU A 265 15.27 -8.12 -16.27
N ASP A 266 16.45 -8.66 -15.91
CA ASP A 266 16.74 -10.09 -16.09
C ASP A 266 16.04 -10.91 -15.00
N GLU A 267 15.96 -10.34 -13.78
CA GLU A 267 15.31 -10.91 -12.61
C GLU A 267 14.64 -9.82 -11.76
N GLY A 268 13.58 -10.18 -11.06
CA GLY A 268 12.91 -9.35 -10.05
C GLY A 268 13.12 -9.95 -8.67
N ASP A 269 13.48 -9.11 -7.70
CA ASP A 269 13.76 -9.52 -6.32
C ASP A 269 12.64 -9.10 -5.37
N ALA A 270 12.55 -9.76 -4.22
CA ALA A 270 11.65 -9.36 -3.15
C ALA A 270 11.77 -7.86 -2.89
N GLY A 271 10.62 -7.17 -2.90
CA GLY A 271 10.49 -5.72 -2.76
C GLY A 271 10.34 -4.95 -4.07
N ASP A 272 10.65 -5.53 -5.22
CA ASP A 272 10.46 -4.85 -6.51
C ASP A 272 8.98 -4.78 -6.89
N ASN A 273 8.57 -3.63 -7.44
CA ASN A 273 7.28 -3.47 -8.11
C ASN A 273 7.44 -3.79 -9.59
N VAL A 274 6.96 -4.94 -10.01
CA VAL A 274 7.22 -5.45 -11.36
C VAL A 274 5.95 -5.74 -12.14
N GLY A 275 6.08 -5.68 -13.46
CA GLY A 275 5.15 -6.28 -14.41
C GLY A 275 5.76 -7.58 -14.95
N LEU A 276 5.06 -8.70 -14.75
CA LEU A 276 5.44 -10.01 -15.24
C LEU A 276 4.66 -10.33 -16.52
N LEU A 277 5.38 -10.56 -17.62
CA LEU A 277 4.79 -11.02 -18.86
C LEU A 277 4.57 -12.54 -18.79
N LEU A 278 3.32 -12.97 -18.96
CA LEU A 278 2.88 -14.35 -18.80
C LEU A 278 2.62 -15.00 -20.17
N ARG A 279 3.16 -16.21 -20.37
CA ARG A 279 2.93 -16.97 -21.60
C ARG A 279 1.60 -17.73 -21.54
N GLY A 280 0.77 -17.56 -22.57
CA GLY A 280 -0.43 -18.40 -22.76
C GLY A 280 -1.54 -18.16 -21.75
N ILE A 281 -1.52 -17.04 -21.05
CA ILE A 281 -2.57 -16.62 -20.10
C ILE A 281 -3.34 -15.45 -20.73
N ASP A 282 -4.66 -15.57 -20.81
CA ASP A 282 -5.54 -14.46 -21.19
C ASP A 282 -5.78 -13.53 -19.98
N LYS A 283 -6.00 -12.23 -20.27
CA LYS A 283 -6.30 -11.23 -19.23
C LYS A 283 -7.49 -11.62 -18.34
N THR A 284 -8.47 -12.34 -18.89
CA THR A 284 -9.67 -12.78 -18.16
C THR A 284 -9.41 -13.93 -17.18
N GLU A 285 -8.29 -14.62 -17.34
CA GLU A 285 -7.91 -15.79 -16.54
C GLU A 285 -7.11 -15.46 -15.29
N ILE A 286 -6.62 -14.21 -15.18
CA ILE A 286 -5.89 -13.71 -14.02
C ILE A 286 -6.56 -12.44 -13.51
N LYS A 287 -6.65 -12.29 -12.20
CA LYS A 287 -7.35 -11.16 -11.56
C LYS A 287 -6.58 -10.67 -10.35
N ARG A 288 -6.81 -9.42 -9.99
CA ARG A 288 -6.39 -8.88 -8.69
C ARG A 288 -6.82 -9.80 -7.56
N GLY A 289 -5.95 -10.00 -6.58
CA GLY A 289 -6.17 -10.89 -5.45
C GLY A 289 -5.65 -12.30 -5.61
N MET A 290 -5.33 -12.72 -6.84
CA MET A 290 -4.55 -13.94 -7.08
C MET A 290 -3.09 -13.71 -6.71
N VAL A 291 -2.32 -14.80 -6.59
CA VAL A 291 -0.87 -14.77 -6.43
C VAL A 291 -0.17 -15.50 -7.55
N ILE A 292 1.01 -15.01 -7.91
CA ILE A 292 1.94 -15.71 -8.82
C ILE A 292 3.11 -16.20 -7.97
N THR A 293 3.46 -17.47 -8.12
CA THR A 293 4.43 -18.13 -7.26
C THR A 293 5.20 -19.20 -7.99
N HIS A 294 6.32 -19.68 -7.46
CA HIS A 294 6.93 -20.92 -7.95
C HIS A 294 5.99 -22.12 -7.71
N PRO A 295 5.95 -23.09 -8.61
CA PRO A 295 5.03 -24.22 -8.49
C PRO A 295 5.18 -24.95 -7.15
N GLY A 296 4.04 -25.13 -6.44
CA GLY A 296 3.99 -25.90 -5.19
C GLY A 296 4.52 -25.18 -3.95
N SER A 297 4.85 -23.89 -4.03
CA SER A 297 5.42 -23.15 -2.88
C SER A 297 4.37 -22.60 -1.91
N ILE A 298 3.11 -22.46 -2.34
CA ILE A 298 1.98 -22.07 -1.48
C ILE A 298 0.74 -22.85 -1.91
N THR A 299 -0.15 -23.11 -0.96
CA THR A 299 -1.44 -23.77 -1.20
C THR A 299 -2.58 -22.81 -0.88
N PRO A 300 -3.62 -22.71 -1.72
CA PRO A 300 -4.84 -22.01 -1.36
C PRO A 300 -5.59 -22.77 -0.26
N HIS A 301 -6.13 -22.06 0.73
CA HIS A 301 -6.91 -22.59 1.84
C HIS A 301 -8.29 -21.95 1.90
N SER A 302 -9.30 -22.73 2.29
CA SER A 302 -10.68 -22.27 2.45
C SER A 302 -10.96 -21.69 3.84
N GLY A 303 -10.04 -21.85 4.79
CA GLY A 303 -10.22 -21.32 6.13
C GLY A 303 -8.91 -21.09 6.89
N PHE A 304 -9.04 -20.37 8.00
CA PHE A 304 -7.93 -20.08 8.89
C PHE A 304 -8.40 -19.80 10.32
N LYS A 305 -7.51 -19.98 11.29
CA LYS A 305 -7.64 -19.41 12.63
C LYS A 305 -6.79 -18.16 12.75
N ALA A 306 -7.25 -17.21 13.52
CA ALA A 306 -6.56 -15.95 13.72
C ALA A 306 -6.82 -15.34 15.08
N SER A 307 -5.84 -14.63 15.60
CA SER A 307 -6.02 -13.67 16.69
C SER A 307 -6.43 -12.33 16.10
N ILE A 308 -7.53 -11.75 16.57
CA ILE A 308 -8.04 -10.47 16.08
C ILE A 308 -8.22 -9.47 17.23
N TYR A 309 -8.07 -8.19 16.87
CA TYR A 309 -8.48 -7.05 17.68
C TYR A 309 -9.68 -6.37 17.03
N VAL A 310 -10.72 -6.09 17.82
CA VAL A 310 -11.94 -5.43 17.35
C VAL A 310 -11.89 -3.95 17.68
N LEU A 311 -11.90 -3.12 16.66
CA LEU A 311 -11.78 -1.66 16.78
C LEU A 311 -13.02 -1.06 17.45
N LYS A 312 -12.79 -0.13 18.39
CA LYS A 312 -13.86 0.68 19.02
C LYS A 312 -14.32 1.83 18.12
N LYS A 313 -15.44 2.45 18.50
CA LYS A 313 -16.04 3.54 17.72
C LYS A 313 -15.10 4.74 17.53
N GLU A 314 -14.31 5.08 18.55
CA GLU A 314 -13.35 6.19 18.53
C GLU A 314 -12.19 5.93 17.56
N GLU A 315 -11.91 4.67 17.27
CA GLU A 315 -10.94 4.21 16.26
C GLU A 315 -11.57 4.07 14.85
N GLY A 316 -12.79 4.54 14.66
CA GLY A 316 -13.55 4.38 13.42
C GLY A 316 -14.26 3.02 13.25
N GLY A 317 -14.14 2.14 14.24
CA GLY A 317 -14.67 0.80 14.24
C GLY A 317 -16.16 0.68 14.65
N ARG A 318 -16.47 -0.41 15.34
CA ARG A 318 -17.84 -0.75 15.74
C ARG A 318 -18.21 -0.13 17.10
N HIS A 319 -19.51 0.08 17.31
CA HIS A 319 -20.11 0.40 18.61
C HIS A 319 -21.00 -0.73 19.14
N THR A 320 -21.22 -1.77 18.32
CA THR A 320 -22.05 -2.91 18.66
C THR A 320 -21.22 -4.19 18.62
N PRO A 321 -21.50 -5.18 19.49
CA PRO A 321 -20.85 -6.49 19.42
C PRO A 321 -21.27 -7.24 18.16
N PHE A 322 -20.52 -8.29 17.82
CA PHE A 322 -20.93 -9.28 16.83
C PHE A 322 -20.92 -10.69 17.45
N GLY A 323 -21.83 -11.54 16.97
CA GLY A 323 -21.95 -12.91 17.41
C GLY A 323 -21.35 -13.90 16.42
N ASN A 324 -21.56 -15.18 16.75
CA ASN A 324 -21.18 -16.29 15.89
C ASN A 324 -21.83 -16.19 14.50
N LYS A 325 -21.15 -16.67 13.45
CA LYS A 325 -21.55 -16.60 12.04
C LYS A 325 -21.62 -15.18 11.46
N TYR A 326 -20.92 -14.23 12.05
CA TYR A 326 -20.74 -12.91 11.45
C TYR A 326 -19.96 -13.02 10.14
N ARG A 327 -20.37 -12.27 9.10
CA ARG A 327 -19.84 -12.36 7.73
C ARG A 327 -19.31 -11.02 7.21
N PRO A 328 -18.16 -10.57 7.68
CA PRO A 328 -17.49 -9.39 7.15
C PRO A 328 -16.66 -9.70 5.90
N GLN A 329 -16.01 -8.67 5.37
CA GLN A 329 -14.96 -8.79 4.36
C GLN A 329 -13.58 -8.84 5.02
N PHE A 330 -12.75 -9.75 4.57
CA PHE A 330 -11.35 -9.89 4.95
C PHE A 330 -10.46 -9.35 3.83
N TYR A 331 -9.60 -8.41 4.15
CA TYR A 331 -8.59 -7.89 3.22
C TYR A 331 -7.26 -8.60 3.50
N LEU A 332 -6.89 -9.45 2.55
CA LEU A 332 -5.75 -10.37 2.61
C LEU A 332 -4.83 -10.07 1.42
N ARG A 333 -3.67 -9.46 1.63
CA ARG A 333 -2.81 -8.94 0.55
C ARG A 333 -3.57 -7.99 -0.38
N THR A 334 -3.66 -8.33 -1.66
CA THR A 334 -4.39 -7.54 -2.67
C THR A 334 -5.85 -7.97 -2.84
N MET A 335 -6.30 -8.98 -2.08
CA MET A 335 -7.63 -9.58 -2.17
C MET A 335 -8.57 -9.10 -1.08
N ASP A 336 -9.84 -8.99 -1.41
CA ASP A 336 -10.94 -8.94 -0.46
C ASP A 336 -11.84 -10.17 -0.64
N CYS A 337 -12.13 -10.85 0.46
CA CYS A 337 -12.94 -12.05 0.47
C CYS A 337 -13.91 -12.02 1.65
N THR A 338 -15.16 -12.39 1.40
CA THR A 338 -16.13 -12.60 2.49
C THR A 338 -15.79 -13.90 3.23
N GLY A 339 -15.81 -13.86 4.56
CA GLY A 339 -15.63 -15.03 5.39
C GLY A 339 -16.64 -15.07 6.53
N GLU A 340 -17.01 -16.27 6.95
CA GLU A 340 -17.86 -16.49 8.11
C GLU A 340 -16.99 -16.74 9.35
N ILE A 341 -17.22 -15.95 10.40
CA ILE A 341 -16.51 -16.06 11.69
C ILE A 341 -17.21 -17.04 12.59
N HIS A 342 -16.45 -17.98 13.13
CA HIS A 342 -16.86 -18.88 14.21
C HIS A 342 -16.07 -18.53 15.47
N LEU A 343 -16.82 -18.27 16.56
CA LEU A 343 -16.27 -17.94 17.87
C LEU A 343 -15.91 -19.20 18.65
N PRO A 344 -14.94 -19.13 19.57
CA PRO A 344 -14.61 -20.24 20.47
C PRO A 344 -15.82 -20.70 21.32
N GLU A 345 -15.81 -21.96 21.76
CA GLU A 345 -16.82 -22.48 22.67
C GLU A 345 -16.92 -21.62 23.93
N GLY A 346 -18.14 -21.26 24.30
CA GLY A 346 -18.41 -20.42 25.48
C GLY A 346 -18.40 -18.91 25.20
N THR A 347 -18.01 -18.47 23.98
CA THR A 347 -18.07 -17.07 23.59
C THR A 347 -19.31 -16.82 22.74
N GLU A 348 -20.30 -16.12 23.30
CA GLU A 348 -21.52 -15.78 22.57
C GLU A 348 -21.38 -14.55 21.70
N MET A 349 -20.61 -13.56 22.15
CA MET A 349 -20.40 -12.26 21.48
C MET A 349 -18.98 -11.75 21.71
N VAL A 350 -18.51 -10.94 20.76
CA VAL A 350 -17.24 -10.21 20.82
C VAL A 350 -17.56 -8.72 20.84
N MET A 351 -16.99 -8.04 21.82
CA MET A 351 -17.18 -6.59 22.02
C MET A 351 -16.09 -5.79 21.29
N PRO A 352 -16.35 -4.50 20.97
CA PRO A 352 -15.26 -3.59 20.65
C PRO A 352 -14.18 -3.59 21.74
N VAL A 353 -12.91 -3.50 21.35
CA VAL A 353 -11.70 -3.59 22.21
C VAL A 353 -11.28 -5.03 22.57
N ASP A 354 -12.09 -6.02 22.28
CA ASP A 354 -11.71 -7.41 22.57
C ASP A 354 -10.57 -7.89 21.66
N ASN A 355 -9.68 -8.66 22.28
CA ASN A 355 -8.76 -9.55 21.59
C ASN A 355 -9.31 -10.98 21.68
N VAL A 356 -9.53 -11.62 20.55
CA VAL A 356 -10.15 -12.95 20.52
C VAL A 356 -9.54 -13.82 19.41
N GLU A 357 -9.43 -15.12 19.67
CA GLU A 357 -9.14 -16.08 18.62
C GLU A 357 -10.43 -16.44 17.89
N ILE A 358 -10.39 -16.44 16.58
CA ILE A 358 -11.52 -16.79 15.70
C ILE A 358 -11.14 -17.88 14.72
N THR A 359 -12.15 -18.62 14.27
CA THR A 359 -12.05 -19.49 13.10
C THR A 359 -12.83 -18.85 11.95
N VAL A 360 -12.23 -18.78 10.77
CA VAL A 360 -12.84 -18.13 9.60
C VAL A 360 -12.96 -19.16 8.47
N HIS A 361 -14.13 -19.25 7.86
CA HIS A 361 -14.36 -19.97 6.61
C HIS A 361 -14.60 -18.96 5.49
N LEU A 362 -13.72 -18.96 4.49
CA LEU A 362 -13.80 -18.09 3.33
C LEU A 362 -14.73 -18.67 2.26
N ILE A 363 -15.35 -17.79 1.48
CA ILE A 363 -16.20 -18.20 0.34
C ILE A 363 -15.42 -18.75 -0.84
N TYR A 364 -14.10 -18.46 -0.92
CA TYR A 364 -13.18 -18.98 -1.93
C TYR A 364 -11.86 -19.40 -1.28
N PRO A 365 -11.18 -20.42 -1.80
CA PRO A 365 -9.80 -20.71 -1.41
C PRO A 365 -8.88 -19.55 -1.77
N VAL A 366 -8.05 -19.14 -0.82
CA VAL A 366 -7.09 -18.04 -0.94
C VAL A 366 -5.70 -18.54 -0.58
N ALA A 367 -4.68 -18.06 -1.27
CA ALA A 367 -3.28 -18.33 -0.92
C ALA A 367 -2.94 -17.68 0.43
N LEU A 368 -2.94 -18.47 1.50
CA LEU A 368 -2.72 -18.07 2.87
C LEU A 368 -1.47 -18.70 3.46
N ASN A 369 -0.88 -18.01 4.42
CA ASN A 369 0.17 -18.56 5.28
C ASN A 369 0.02 -18.06 6.71
N VAL A 370 0.53 -18.82 7.65
CA VAL A 370 0.63 -18.42 9.05
C VAL A 370 1.46 -17.14 9.15
N GLY A 371 1.04 -16.21 10.00
CA GLY A 371 1.66 -14.91 10.17
C GLY A 371 1.12 -13.80 9.26
N LEU A 372 0.32 -14.13 8.23
CA LEU A 372 -0.30 -13.14 7.36
C LEU A 372 -1.25 -12.25 8.17
N ARG A 373 -1.06 -10.94 8.08
CA ARG A 373 -1.95 -9.94 8.67
C ARG A 373 -3.08 -9.59 7.71
N PHE A 374 -4.21 -9.19 8.28
CA PHE A 374 -5.40 -8.81 7.52
C PHE A 374 -6.24 -7.76 8.25
N ALA A 375 -7.04 -7.04 7.48
CA ALA A 375 -8.07 -6.15 8.01
C ALA A 375 -9.45 -6.77 7.83
N ILE A 376 -10.35 -6.50 8.78
CA ILE A 376 -11.77 -6.87 8.75
C ILE A 376 -12.58 -5.62 8.46
N ARG A 377 -13.43 -5.67 7.45
CA ARG A 377 -14.24 -4.52 7.04
C ARG A 377 -15.72 -4.85 6.94
N GLU A 378 -16.56 -3.88 7.29
CA GLU A 378 -18.01 -3.93 7.17
C GLU A 378 -18.56 -2.55 6.81
N GLY A 379 -19.46 -2.49 5.82
CA GLY A 379 -20.14 -1.24 5.47
C GLY A 379 -19.20 -0.07 5.14
N GLY A 380 -18.07 -0.34 4.50
CA GLY A 380 -17.07 0.67 4.15
C GLY A 380 -16.12 1.09 5.28
N ARG A 381 -16.20 0.46 6.47
CA ARG A 381 -15.37 0.77 7.64
C ARG A 381 -14.48 -0.40 8.02
N THR A 382 -13.28 -0.11 8.53
CA THR A 382 -12.45 -1.11 9.17
C THR A 382 -12.96 -1.35 10.59
N VAL A 383 -13.33 -2.59 10.90
CA VAL A 383 -13.94 -2.97 12.19
C VAL A 383 -13.04 -3.84 13.04
N GLY A 384 -11.94 -4.30 12.48
CA GLY A 384 -10.95 -5.09 13.20
C GLY A 384 -9.75 -5.41 12.33
N SER A 385 -8.75 -5.98 12.96
CA SER A 385 -7.55 -6.51 12.32
C SER A 385 -7.08 -7.77 13.02
N GLY A 386 -6.27 -8.56 12.33
CA GLY A 386 -5.75 -9.78 12.91
C GLY A 386 -4.56 -10.36 12.18
N GLN A 387 -4.07 -11.45 12.74
CA GLN A 387 -2.98 -12.24 12.19
C GLN A 387 -3.36 -13.72 12.17
N ILE A 388 -3.10 -14.38 11.05
CA ILE A 388 -3.37 -15.81 10.88
C ILE A 388 -2.43 -16.64 11.76
N THR A 389 -2.99 -17.52 12.57
CA THR A 389 -2.27 -18.45 13.47
C THR A 389 -2.24 -19.88 12.93
N GLU A 390 -3.24 -20.27 12.13
CA GLU A 390 -3.35 -21.61 11.53
C GLU A 390 -4.14 -21.50 10.21
N VAL A 391 -3.82 -22.32 9.21
CA VAL A 391 -4.57 -22.45 7.95
C VAL A 391 -5.10 -23.86 7.80
N PHE A 392 -6.27 -24.01 7.16
CA PHE A 392 -6.93 -25.29 6.92
C PHE A 392 -7.84 -25.27 5.68
N ASP A 393 -8.24 -26.44 5.20
CA ASP A 393 -9.14 -26.63 4.06
C ASP A 393 -10.60 -26.85 4.48
#